data_e623207be7662ed1141387d8eb8d3da1
#
_entry.id   e623207be7662ed1141387d8eb8d3da1
#
_cell.length_a   1.000
_cell.length_b   1.000
_cell.length_c   1.000
_cell.angle_alpha   90.00
_cell.angle_beta   90.00
_cell.angle_gamma   90.00
#
_symmetry.space_group_name_H-M   'P 1'
#
loop_
_entity.id
_entity.type
_entity.pdbx_description
1 polymer ?
#
loop_
_entity_poly.entity_id
_entity_poly.type
_entity_poly.pdbx_seq_one_letter_code
_entity_poly.pdbx_strand_id
1 'polypeptide(L)'
;MKKTFPLRVPGKEDVRVVEAIKVTVTKYVKRERRKTLPEGVDFWDFQCQVGPCSETAAGAHLSAVPKAIDAVALAGAPEVFVEVLACPGHRAKKPPYQREEK
;
A
#
# COMPACT_ATOMS: atom_id res chain seq x y z
N MET A 1 -4.01 -0.77 -8.09
CA MET A 1 -4.94 -1.75 -7.53
C MET A 1 -5.90 -1.07 -6.59
N LYS A 2 -7.14 -1.38 -6.72
CA LYS A 2 -8.18 -0.81 -5.86
C LYS A 2 -9.20 -1.91 -5.63
N LYS A 3 -9.25 -2.46 -4.42
CA LYS A 3 -10.04 -3.64 -4.18
C LYS A 3 -10.48 -3.75 -2.72
N THR A 4 -11.68 -4.31 -2.52
CA THR A 4 -12.19 -4.65 -1.20
C THR A 4 -12.06 -6.15 -1.01
N PHE A 5 -11.41 -6.56 0.07
CA PHE A 5 -11.19 -7.97 0.38
C PHE A 5 -12.04 -8.37 1.57
N PRO A 6 -12.72 -9.53 1.52
CA PRO A 6 -13.42 -10.04 2.69
C PRO A 6 -12.41 -10.45 3.76
N LEU A 7 -12.70 -10.14 5.02
CA LEU A 7 -11.85 -10.51 6.15
C LEU A 7 -12.37 -11.75 6.86
N ARG A 8 -13.67 -12.03 6.76
CA ARG A 8 -14.31 -13.16 7.38
C ARG A 8 -14.75 -14.12 6.30
N VAL A 9 -13.97 -15.16 6.09
CA VAL A 9 -14.24 -16.16 5.05
C VAL A 9 -14.58 -17.48 5.73
N PRO A 10 -15.78 -18.04 5.51
CA PRO A 10 -16.15 -19.32 6.09
C PRO A 10 -15.14 -20.40 5.75
N GLY A 11 -14.76 -21.20 6.74
CA GLY A 11 -13.81 -22.27 6.55
C GLY A 11 -12.36 -21.87 6.55
N LYS A 12 -12.06 -20.58 6.74
CA LYS A 12 -10.67 -20.09 6.80
C LYS A 12 -10.44 -19.28 8.06
N GLU A 13 -9.26 -19.44 8.64
CA GLU A 13 -8.86 -18.63 9.78
C GLU A 13 -8.62 -17.19 9.34
N ASP A 14 -9.03 -16.24 10.17
CA ASP A 14 -8.87 -14.81 9.88
C ASP A 14 -7.42 -14.44 9.61
N VAL A 15 -6.49 -15.02 10.38
CA VAL A 15 -5.06 -14.77 10.21
C VAL A 15 -4.60 -15.15 8.80
N ARG A 16 -5.06 -16.29 8.30
CA ARG A 16 -4.70 -16.74 6.96
C ARG A 16 -5.28 -15.85 5.88
N VAL A 17 -6.49 -15.37 6.09
CA VAL A 17 -7.14 -14.44 5.16
C VAL A 17 -6.32 -13.14 5.07
N VAL A 18 -5.94 -12.60 6.22
CA VAL A 18 -5.13 -11.38 6.29
C VAL A 18 -3.78 -11.57 5.60
N GLU A 19 -3.11 -12.70 5.85
CA GLU A 19 -1.82 -12.98 5.22
C GLU A 19 -1.93 -13.09 3.71
N ALA A 20 -3.00 -13.69 3.21
CA ALA A 20 -3.24 -13.80 1.77
C ALA A 20 -3.43 -12.41 1.14
N ILE A 21 -4.12 -11.51 1.83
CA ILE A 21 -4.29 -10.14 1.36
C ILE A 21 -2.94 -9.43 1.27
N LYS A 22 -2.11 -9.56 2.32
CA LYS A 22 -0.77 -8.96 2.33
C LYS A 22 0.09 -9.49 1.19
N VAL A 23 0.02 -10.79 0.92
CA VAL A 23 0.76 -11.40 -0.19
C VAL A 23 0.30 -10.82 -1.53
N THR A 24 -1.01 -10.66 -1.71
CA THR A 24 -1.58 -10.09 -2.93
C THR A 24 -1.04 -8.68 -3.17
N VAL A 25 -1.01 -7.85 -2.12
CA VAL A 25 -0.48 -6.48 -2.20
C VAL A 25 1.00 -6.51 -2.56
N THR A 26 1.78 -7.37 -1.90
CA THR A 26 3.22 -7.48 -2.14
C THR A 26 3.51 -7.89 -3.58
N LYS A 27 2.76 -8.86 -4.11
CA LYS A 27 2.92 -9.30 -5.48
C LYS A 27 2.60 -8.20 -6.49
N TYR A 28 1.55 -7.43 -6.21
CA TYR A 28 1.17 -6.32 -7.06
C TYR A 28 2.31 -5.29 -7.12
N VAL A 29 2.83 -4.90 -5.96
CA VAL A 29 3.91 -3.91 -5.86
C VAL A 29 5.16 -4.41 -6.60
N LYS A 30 5.53 -5.66 -6.42
CA LYS A 30 6.69 -6.23 -7.11
C LYS A 30 6.53 -6.19 -8.62
N ARG A 31 5.33 -6.51 -9.10
CA ARG A 31 5.05 -6.49 -10.53
C ARG A 31 5.14 -5.08 -11.08
N GLU A 32 4.59 -4.10 -10.37
CA GLU A 32 4.62 -2.71 -10.83
C GLU A 32 6.03 -2.15 -10.83
N ARG A 33 6.86 -2.54 -9.88
CA ARG A 33 8.25 -2.09 -9.81
C ARG A 33 9.11 -2.59 -10.96
N ARG A 34 8.69 -3.64 -11.63
CA ARG A 34 9.41 -4.19 -12.78
C ARG A 34 9.12 -3.45 -14.07
N LYS A 35 8.11 -2.61 -14.10
CA LYS A 35 7.77 -1.86 -15.29
C LYS A 35 8.84 -0.82 -15.60
N THR A 36 9.04 -0.54 -16.88
CA THR A 36 10.01 0.45 -17.31
C THR A 36 9.63 1.81 -16.79
N LEU A 37 10.61 2.51 -16.19
CA LEU A 37 10.39 3.85 -15.70
C LEU A 37 10.29 4.84 -16.85
N PRO A 38 9.32 5.76 -16.81
CA PRO A 38 9.27 6.84 -17.79
C PRO A 38 10.51 7.73 -17.68
N GLU A 39 10.80 8.45 -18.75
CA GLU A 39 11.92 9.38 -18.76
C GLU A 39 11.76 10.40 -17.65
N GLY A 40 12.83 10.69 -16.94
CA GLY A 40 12.84 11.66 -15.85
C GLY A 40 12.33 11.13 -14.52
N VAL A 41 11.92 9.87 -14.47
CA VAL A 41 11.40 9.25 -13.23
C VAL A 41 12.51 8.39 -12.62
N ASP A 42 12.77 8.59 -11.34
CA ASP A 42 13.85 7.88 -10.64
C ASP A 42 13.45 6.51 -10.11
N PHE A 43 12.17 6.36 -9.71
CA PHE A 43 11.68 5.10 -9.17
C PHE A 43 10.15 5.10 -9.22
N TRP A 44 9.57 3.92 -8.97
CA TRP A 44 8.13 3.81 -8.79
C TRP A 44 7.79 4.08 -7.33
N ASP A 45 6.91 5.03 -7.10
CA ASP A 45 6.35 5.30 -5.79
C ASP A 45 4.93 4.75 -5.75
N PHE A 46 4.34 4.66 -4.57
CA PHE A 46 3.00 4.11 -4.40
C PHE A 46 2.20 4.95 -3.44
N GLN A 47 1.02 5.35 -3.89
CA GLN A 47 0.05 6.02 -3.04
C GLN A 47 -0.92 4.96 -2.56
N CYS A 48 -1.07 4.83 -1.26
CA CYS A 48 -1.86 3.75 -0.67
C CYS A 48 -2.93 4.29 0.25
N GLN A 49 -4.08 3.62 0.26
CA GLN A 49 -5.15 3.88 1.21
C GLN A 49 -5.67 2.56 1.72
N VAL A 50 -5.95 2.49 3.02
CA VAL A 50 -6.46 1.29 3.68
C VAL A 50 -7.53 1.70 4.67
N GLY A 51 -8.62 0.94 4.72
CA GLY A 51 -9.68 1.19 5.69
C GLY A 51 -10.77 0.13 5.61
N PRO A 52 -11.80 0.24 6.45
CA PRO A 52 -12.92 -0.70 6.40
C PRO A 52 -13.73 -0.59 5.11
N CYS A 53 -13.72 0.58 4.49
CA CYS A 53 -14.38 0.81 3.20
C CYS A 53 -13.71 1.99 2.51
N SER A 54 -14.05 2.20 1.24
CA SER A 54 -13.43 3.27 0.45
C SER A 54 -13.69 4.66 1.01
N GLU A 55 -14.82 4.86 1.65
CA GLU A 55 -15.21 6.17 2.20
C GLU A 55 -14.41 6.56 3.44
N THR A 56 -13.99 5.56 4.22
CA THR A 56 -13.24 5.79 5.46
C THR A 56 -11.78 5.40 5.35
N ALA A 57 -11.33 5.03 4.16
CA ALA A 57 -9.93 4.66 3.96
C ALA A 57 -9.02 5.87 4.18
N ALA A 58 -7.92 5.65 4.87
CA ALA A 58 -6.94 6.68 5.16
C ALA A 58 -5.66 6.42 4.40
N GLY A 59 -4.97 7.48 4.03
CA GLY A 59 -3.67 7.38 3.38
C GLY A 59 -2.66 6.67 4.26
N ALA A 60 -1.84 5.81 3.67
CA ALA A 60 -0.81 5.08 4.39
C ALA A 60 0.42 4.96 3.51
N HIS A 61 1.58 5.04 4.13
CA HIS A 61 2.83 4.74 3.42
C HIS A 61 2.85 3.26 3.07
N LEU A 62 3.46 2.91 1.94
CA LEU A 62 3.51 1.52 1.50
C LEU A 62 4.02 0.58 2.59
N SER A 63 5.02 0.99 3.35
CA SER A 63 5.58 0.19 4.44
C SER A 63 4.60 -0.01 5.59
N ALA A 64 3.60 0.85 5.72
CA ALA A 64 2.61 0.76 6.78
C ALA A 64 1.34 0.02 6.35
N VAL A 65 1.21 -0.32 5.07
CA VAL A 65 0.01 -1.01 4.57
C VAL A 65 -0.26 -2.33 5.31
N PRO A 66 0.72 -3.21 5.56
CA PRO A 66 0.45 -4.44 6.29
C PRO A 66 -0.11 -4.19 7.69
N LYS A 67 0.43 -3.22 8.42
CA LYS A 67 -0.07 -2.87 9.75
C LYS A 67 -1.46 -2.27 9.69
N ALA A 68 -1.75 -1.49 8.66
CA ALA A 68 -3.07 -0.90 8.48
C ALA A 68 -4.11 -1.99 8.22
N ILE A 69 -3.77 -3.01 7.43
CA ILE A 69 -4.65 -4.16 7.20
C ILE A 69 -4.90 -4.89 8.52
N ASP A 70 -3.86 -5.12 9.32
CA ASP A 70 -4.00 -5.75 10.63
C ASP A 70 -4.95 -4.95 11.53
N ALA A 71 -4.80 -3.63 11.54
CA ALA A 71 -5.63 -2.78 12.39
C ALA A 71 -7.12 -2.87 12.01
N VAL A 72 -7.43 -2.90 10.72
CA VAL A 72 -8.81 -3.06 10.25
C VAL A 72 -9.36 -4.42 10.66
N ALA A 73 -8.56 -5.47 10.52
CA ALA A 73 -8.98 -6.82 10.90
C ALA A 73 -9.20 -6.92 12.41
N LEU A 74 -8.32 -6.35 13.22
CA LEU A 74 -8.42 -6.38 14.67
C LEU A 74 -9.60 -5.56 15.19
N ALA A 75 -10.00 -4.54 14.45
CA ALA A 75 -11.19 -3.76 14.80
C ALA A 75 -12.49 -4.52 14.53
N GLY A 76 -12.42 -5.71 13.96
CA GLY A 76 -13.59 -6.54 13.72
C GLY A 76 -14.33 -6.24 12.44
N ALA A 77 -13.73 -5.48 11.52
CA ALA A 77 -14.38 -5.16 10.26
C ALA A 77 -14.63 -6.43 9.43
N PRO A 78 -15.74 -6.49 8.69
CA PRO A 78 -16.03 -7.65 7.85
C PRO A 78 -15.19 -7.69 6.57
N GLU A 79 -14.65 -6.56 6.17
CA GLU A 79 -13.83 -6.45 4.96
C GLU A 79 -12.83 -5.30 5.09
N VAL A 80 -11.83 -5.31 4.23
CA VAL A 80 -10.83 -4.25 4.17
C VAL A 80 -10.72 -3.72 2.75
N PHE A 81 -10.73 -2.40 2.63
CA PHE A 81 -10.50 -1.72 1.36
C PHE A 81 -9.01 -1.39 1.27
N VAL A 82 -8.39 -1.77 0.15
CA VAL A 82 -6.97 -1.48 -0.10
C VAL A 82 -6.84 -0.86 -1.47
N GLU A 83 -6.21 0.30 -1.52
CA GLU A 83 -5.88 0.97 -2.77
C GLU A 83 -4.38 1.17 -2.82
N VAL A 84 -3.75 0.73 -3.91
CA VAL A 84 -2.32 0.92 -4.16
C VAL A 84 -2.17 1.39 -5.59
N LEU A 85 -1.70 2.62 -5.75
CA LEU A 85 -1.54 3.22 -7.08
C LEU A 85 -0.06 3.53 -7.29
N ALA A 86 0.50 2.96 -8.36
CA ALA A 86 1.86 3.27 -8.75
C ALA A 86 1.89 4.68 -9.33
N CYS A 87 2.88 5.46 -8.93
CA CYS A 87 3.05 6.82 -9.43
C CYS A 87 4.52 7.12 -9.61
N PRO A 88 4.84 8.11 -10.47
CA PRO A 88 6.23 8.50 -10.67
C PRO A 88 6.83 9.05 -9.38
N GLY A 89 8.00 8.57 -9.01
CA GLY A 89 8.74 9.06 -7.86
C GLY A 89 10.04 9.71 -8.30
N HIS A 90 10.46 10.73 -7.56
CA HIS A 90 11.69 11.43 -7.82
C HIS A 90 12.50 11.49 -6.55
N ARG A 91 13.80 11.20 -6.68
CA ARG A 91 14.67 11.32 -5.53
C ARG A 91 14.75 12.78 -5.12
N ALA A 92 14.54 13.01 -3.83
CA ALA A 92 14.63 14.34 -3.30
C ALA A 92 16.05 14.86 -3.46
N LYS A 93 16.20 15.91 -4.24
CA LYS A 93 17.48 16.60 -4.32
C LYS A 93 17.62 17.38 -3.03
N LYS A 94 18.77 17.25 -2.40
CA LYS A 94 19.03 18.08 -1.24
C LYS A 94 18.99 19.53 -1.68
N PRO A 95 18.23 20.39 -1.01
CA PRO A 95 18.25 21.80 -1.31
C PRO A 95 19.68 22.34 -1.19
N PRO A 96 20.08 23.29 -2.03
CA PRO A 96 21.45 23.82 -1.95
C PRO A 96 21.84 24.31 -0.57
N TYR A 97 20.86 24.80 0.19
CA TYR A 97 21.10 25.28 1.54
C TYR A 97 21.31 24.17 2.58
N GLN A 98 21.03 22.95 2.22
CA GLN A 98 21.18 21.84 3.14
C GLN A 98 22.51 21.15 3.03
N ARG A 99 23.32 21.66 2.12
CA ARG A 99 24.60 21.05 1.95
C ARG A 99 25.65 21.94 2.42
N GLU A 100 25.17 22.00 2.32
CA GLU A 100 25.41 22.77 2.40
C GLU A 100 25.49 23.52 2.66
N GLU A 101 25.43 23.58 2.46
CA GLU A 101 24.99 24.34 2.57
C GLU A 101 25.02 24.68 3.06
N LYS A 102 25.61 24.77 3.08
CA LYS A 102 25.25 25.19 3.20
C LYS A 102 25.32 25.44 3.56
#